data_67ffe006b69105a8dd30d8c6c51c266b
#
_entry.id   67ffe006b69105a8dd30d8c6c51c266b
#
_cell.length_a   1.000
_cell.length_b   1.000
_cell.length_c   1.000
_cell.angle_alpha   90.00
_cell.angle_beta   90.00
_cell.angle_gamma   90.00
#
_symmetry.space_group_name_H-M   'P 1'
#
loop_
_entity.id
_entity.type
_entity.pdbx_description
1 polymer ?
#
loop_
_entity_poly.entity_id
_entity_poly.type
_entity_poly.pdbx_seq_one_letter_code
_entity_poly.pdbx_strand_id
1 'polypeptide(L)'
;MIITLTLNPSIDYTMTVNEPLLDVEVNRTTSEQMKVGGKGLNVSMTLDKLQIPSRAIALLGGFTGDYIEQALRPYPRIELTRVPVDGMNRINVKLYHGPGTLCVNARGPEADAAVCQTLLDLM
;
A
#
# COMPACT_ATOMS: atom_id res chain seq x y z
N MET A 1 -23.28 1.39 5.59
CA MET A 1 -21.87 0.95 5.74
C MET A 1 -20.97 1.77 4.84
N ILE A 2 -19.82 2.16 5.34
CA ILE A 2 -18.82 2.87 4.54
C ILE A 2 -18.02 1.85 3.75
N ILE A 3 -17.91 2.06 2.45
CA ILE A 3 -17.11 1.21 1.56
C ILE A 3 -15.97 2.06 1.01
N THR A 4 -14.74 1.55 1.12
CA THR A 4 -13.58 2.15 0.48
C THR A 4 -13.13 1.27 -0.69
N LEU A 5 -12.61 1.91 -1.72
CA LEU A 5 -12.10 1.21 -2.90
C LEU A 5 -10.66 1.66 -3.15
N THR A 6 -9.75 0.71 -3.20
CA THR A 6 -8.34 0.97 -3.48
C THR A 6 -7.90 0.16 -4.69
N LEU A 7 -7.73 0.83 -5.81
CA LEU A 7 -7.38 0.19 -7.08
C LEU A 7 -5.89 -0.07 -7.22
N ASN A 8 -5.05 0.68 -6.51
CA ASN A 8 -3.60 0.55 -6.60
C ASN A 8 -2.93 0.65 -5.23
N PRO A 9 -3.21 -0.31 -4.34
CA PRO A 9 -2.56 -0.35 -3.04
C PRO A 9 -1.05 -0.52 -3.17
N SER A 10 -0.33 -0.11 -2.14
CA SER A 10 1.13 -0.17 -2.13
C SER A 10 1.68 -0.65 -0.79
N ILE A 11 2.91 -1.11 -0.84
CA ILE A 11 3.78 -1.13 0.32
C ILE A 11 4.68 0.09 0.19
N ASP A 12 4.66 0.97 1.18
CA ASP A 12 5.51 2.16 1.19
C ASP A 12 6.74 1.85 2.03
N TYR A 13 7.89 1.75 1.35
CA TYR A 13 9.17 1.47 1.98
C TYR A 13 9.90 2.79 2.22
N THR A 14 9.99 3.20 3.47
CA THR A 14 10.68 4.43 3.87
C THR A 14 12.05 4.10 4.42
N MET A 15 13.07 4.74 3.86
CA MET A 15 14.46 4.57 4.27
C MET A 15 15.07 5.91 4.63
N THR A 16 15.95 5.90 5.61
CA THR A 16 16.75 7.07 5.99
C THR A 16 18.23 6.73 5.83
N VAL A 17 18.97 7.59 5.15
CA VAL A 17 20.41 7.45 4.99
C VAL A 17 21.13 8.63 5.61
N ASN A 18 22.40 8.45 5.91
CA ASN A 18 23.26 9.54 6.40
C ASN A 18 23.42 10.63 5.35
N GLU A 19 23.63 11.84 5.82
CA GLU A 19 23.99 12.96 4.98
C GLU A 19 25.50 13.05 4.74
N PRO A 20 25.89 13.53 3.56
CA PRO A 20 25.09 13.65 2.34
C PRO A 20 24.88 12.29 1.69
N LEU A 21 23.84 12.21 0.80
CA LEU A 21 23.72 11.04 -0.06
C LEU A 21 24.90 11.07 -1.04
N LEU A 22 25.71 10.04 -1.00
CA LEU A 22 26.93 9.97 -1.78
C LEU A 22 26.70 9.24 -3.10
N ASP A 23 27.32 9.73 -4.17
CA ASP A 23 27.36 9.05 -5.46
C ASP A 23 28.41 7.93 -5.40
N VAL A 24 28.06 6.86 -4.69
CA VAL A 24 28.87 5.67 -4.49
C VAL A 24 28.01 4.44 -4.75
N GLU A 25 28.64 3.28 -4.92
CA GLU A 25 27.90 2.04 -5.21
C GLU A 25 26.91 1.67 -4.11
N VAL A 26 27.22 1.95 -2.85
CA VAL A 26 26.40 1.55 -1.72
C VAL A 26 26.27 2.71 -0.72
N ASN A 27 25.03 3.14 -0.51
CA ASN A 27 24.67 3.96 0.63
C ASN A 27 23.90 3.06 1.60
N ARG A 28 24.23 3.12 2.90
CA ARG A 28 23.57 2.28 3.89
C ARG A 28 22.58 3.08 4.70
N THR A 29 21.42 2.47 4.96
CA THR A 29 20.37 3.10 5.74
C THR A 29 20.73 3.11 7.23
N THR A 30 20.22 4.12 7.93
CA THR A 30 20.22 4.17 9.39
C THR A 30 18.90 3.66 9.98
N SER A 31 17.83 3.71 9.20
CA SER A 31 16.54 3.13 9.57
C SER A 31 15.70 2.84 8.32
N GLU A 32 14.82 1.90 8.46
CA GLU A 32 13.83 1.59 7.43
C GLU A 32 12.49 1.21 8.06
N GLN A 33 11.41 1.44 7.33
CA GLN A 33 10.06 1.13 7.76
C GLN A 33 9.18 0.78 6.56
N MET A 34 8.33 -0.22 6.73
CA MET A 34 7.31 -0.60 5.73
C MET A 34 5.93 -0.25 6.26
N LYS A 35 5.12 0.37 5.40
CA LYS A 35 3.72 0.70 5.70
C LYS A 35 2.84 0.34 4.52
N VAL A 36 1.59 0.02 4.81
CA VAL A 36 0.57 -0.12 3.77
C VAL A 36 0.16 1.26 3.30
N GLY A 37 0.11 1.45 1.98
CA GLY A 37 -0.37 2.66 1.34
C GLY A 37 -1.58 2.39 0.45
N GLY A 38 -2.19 3.46 0.02
CA GLY A 38 -3.41 3.48 -0.77
C GLY A 38 -4.47 4.29 -0.05
N LYS A 39 -5.09 5.23 -0.76
CA LYS A 39 -5.97 6.21 -0.12
C LYS A 39 -7.18 5.57 0.53
N GLY A 40 -7.83 4.62 -0.15
CA GLY A 40 -8.98 3.92 0.41
C GLY A 40 -8.62 3.10 1.64
N LEU A 41 -7.50 2.37 1.62
CA LEU A 41 -7.03 1.62 2.78
C LEU A 41 -6.68 2.54 3.94
N ASN A 42 -6.04 3.68 3.66
CA ASN A 42 -5.74 4.66 4.70
C ASN A 42 -7.02 5.20 5.36
N VAL A 43 -8.07 5.44 4.58
CA VAL A 43 -9.37 5.84 5.12
C VAL A 43 -9.94 4.74 6.02
N SER A 44 -9.94 3.49 5.57
CA SER A 44 -10.46 2.38 6.38
C SER A 44 -9.68 2.20 7.68
N MET A 45 -8.34 2.31 7.64
CA MET A 45 -7.52 2.24 8.85
C MET A 45 -7.82 3.39 9.82
N THR A 46 -8.05 4.59 9.30
CA THR A 46 -8.43 5.74 10.12
C THR A 46 -9.82 5.54 10.73
N LEU A 47 -10.77 5.05 9.95
CA LEU A 47 -12.11 4.75 10.45
C LEU A 47 -12.06 3.70 11.57
N ASP A 48 -11.24 2.67 11.43
CA ASP A 48 -11.08 1.66 12.48
C ASP A 48 -10.60 2.28 13.78
N LYS A 49 -9.62 3.18 13.72
CA LYS A 49 -9.12 3.90 14.90
C LYS A 49 -10.21 4.76 15.55
N LEU A 50 -11.15 5.25 14.76
CA LEU A 50 -12.31 6.00 15.24
C LEU A 50 -13.47 5.08 15.66
N GLN A 51 -13.25 3.78 15.65
CA GLN A 51 -14.23 2.76 16.01
C GLN A 51 -15.41 2.69 15.03
N ILE A 52 -15.20 3.08 13.79
CA ILE A 52 -16.20 3.04 12.73
C ILE A 52 -15.88 1.88 11.79
N PRO A 53 -16.79 0.91 11.63
CA PRO A 53 -16.57 -0.20 10.71
C PRO A 53 -16.63 0.25 9.25
N SER A 54 -15.84 -0.40 8.41
CA SER A 54 -15.85 -0.20 6.97
C SER A 54 -15.58 -1.50 6.23
N ARG A 55 -16.03 -1.54 4.99
CA ARG A 55 -15.64 -2.59 4.04
C ARG A 55 -14.60 -2.01 3.09
N ALA A 56 -13.42 -2.62 3.06
CA ALA A 56 -12.36 -2.20 2.16
C ALA A 56 -12.26 -3.17 1.00
N ILE A 57 -12.51 -2.69 -0.21
CA ILE A 57 -12.31 -3.44 -1.45
C ILE A 57 -10.97 -3.03 -2.02
N ALA A 58 -10.07 -3.98 -2.23
CA ALA A 58 -8.73 -3.69 -2.71
C ALA A 58 -8.26 -4.73 -3.73
N LEU A 59 -7.57 -4.26 -4.77
CA LEU A 59 -6.91 -5.12 -5.74
C LEU A 59 -5.58 -5.58 -5.15
N LEU A 60 -5.48 -6.87 -4.86
CA LEU A 60 -4.29 -7.44 -4.23
C LEU A 60 -3.77 -8.63 -5.04
N GLY A 61 -2.47 -8.66 -5.28
CA GLY A 61 -1.81 -9.72 -6.00
C GLY A 61 -0.42 -10.02 -5.48
N GLY A 62 0.06 -11.26 -5.72
CA GLY A 62 1.41 -11.67 -5.38
C GLY A 62 1.72 -11.62 -3.89
N PHE A 63 3.01 -11.73 -3.57
CA PHE A 63 3.46 -11.73 -2.17
C PHE A 63 3.25 -10.36 -1.50
N THR A 64 3.31 -9.28 -2.26
CA THR A 64 3.04 -7.94 -1.73
C THR A 64 1.58 -7.77 -1.36
N GLY A 65 0.66 -8.35 -2.14
CA GLY A 65 -0.76 -8.39 -1.79
C GLY A 65 -1.00 -9.18 -0.51
N ASP A 66 -0.32 -10.30 -0.33
CA ASP A 66 -0.40 -11.10 0.89
C ASP A 66 0.11 -10.32 2.10
N TYR A 67 1.19 -9.58 1.95
CA TYR A 67 1.71 -8.71 3.00
C TYR A 67 0.68 -7.64 3.40
N ILE A 68 0.06 -6.98 2.41
CA ILE A 68 -0.94 -5.95 2.66
C ILE A 68 -2.13 -6.54 3.42
N GLU A 69 -2.64 -7.69 2.98
CA GLU A 69 -3.74 -8.37 3.66
C GLU A 69 -3.38 -8.69 5.11
N GLN A 70 -2.19 -9.22 5.34
CA GLN A 70 -1.71 -9.54 6.69
C GLN A 70 -1.57 -8.28 7.55
N ALA A 71 -1.08 -7.20 6.98
CA ALA A 71 -0.90 -5.94 7.69
C ALA A 71 -2.22 -5.28 8.11
N LEU A 72 -3.33 -5.63 7.48
CA LEU A 72 -4.66 -5.14 7.85
C LEU A 72 -5.32 -5.93 8.97
N ARG A 73 -4.81 -7.11 9.32
CA ARG A 73 -5.39 -7.94 10.38
C ARG A 73 -5.50 -7.26 11.75
N PRO A 74 -4.57 -6.38 12.16
CA PRO A 74 -4.71 -5.66 13.42
C PRO A 74 -5.86 -4.66 13.48
N TYR A 75 -6.59 -4.46 12.38
CA TYR A 75 -7.71 -3.54 12.29
C TYR A 75 -9.03 -4.33 12.26
N PRO A 76 -9.64 -4.62 13.43
CA PRO A 76 -10.74 -5.59 13.50
C PRO A 76 -12.04 -5.10 12.87
N ARG A 77 -12.19 -3.79 12.64
CA ARG A 77 -13.40 -3.21 12.05
C ARG A 77 -13.32 -3.07 10.54
N ILE A 78 -12.21 -3.49 9.93
CA ILE A 78 -12.09 -3.54 8.48
C ILE A 78 -12.52 -4.92 7.99
N GLU A 79 -13.58 -4.95 7.20
CA GLU A 79 -13.94 -6.12 6.41
C GLU A 79 -13.24 -6.02 5.06
N LEU A 80 -12.16 -6.78 4.87
CA LEU A 80 -11.40 -6.75 3.63
C LEU A 80 -12.03 -7.65 2.59
N THR A 81 -12.34 -7.08 1.43
CA THR A 81 -12.67 -7.84 0.22
C THR A 81 -11.49 -7.75 -0.73
N ARG A 82 -10.74 -8.83 -0.83
CA ARG A 82 -9.61 -8.93 -1.75
C ARG A 82 -10.09 -9.28 -3.14
N VAL A 83 -9.80 -8.44 -4.11
CA VAL A 83 -10.03 -8.72 -5.53
C VAL A 83 -8.69 -9.11 -6.15
N PRO A 84 -8.54 -10.35 -6.64
CA PRO A 84 -7.26 -10.78 -7.21
C PRO A 84 -6.90 -10.00 -8.46
N VAL A 85 -5.63 -9.69 -8.60
CA VAL A 85 -5.04 -9.06 -9.78
C VAL A 85 -3.76 -9.79 -10.14
N ASP A 86 -3.49 -9.90 -11.43
CA ASP A 86 -2.24 -10.51 -11.90
C ASP A 86 -1.05 -9.61 -11.59
N GLY A 87 0.07 -10.23 -11.22
CA GLY A 87 1.26 -9.52 -10.80
C GLY A 87 1.28 -9.27 -9.31
N MET A 88 2.05 -8.30 -8.89
CA MET A 88 2.19 -7.93 -7.48
C MET A 88 1.81 -6.47 -7.25
N ASN A 89 1.38 -6.15 -6.04
CA ASN A 89 1.17 -4.77 -5.65
C ASN A 89 2.49 -4.00 -5.67
N ARG A 90 2.40 -2.73 -5.95
CA ARG A 90 3.58 -1.87 -6.07
C ARG A 90 4.26 -1.64 -4.74
N ILE A 91 5.58 -1.47 -4.80
CA ILE A 91 6.40 -1.01 -3.69
C ILE A 91 6.87 0.40 -4.04
N ASN A 92 6.50 1.36 -3.21
CA ASN A 92 6.96 2.73 -3.33
C ASN A 92 8.14 2.93 -2.40
N VAL A 93 9.14 3.67 -2.85
CA VAL A 93 10.32 3.98 -2.04
C VAL A 93 10.33 5.46 -1.70
N LYS A 94 10.49 5.76 -0.43
CA LYS A 94 10.72 7.12 0.06
C LYS A 94 12.06 7.13 0.77
N LEU A 95 12.95 7.96 0.30
CA LEU A 95 14.30 8.07 0.81
C LEU A 95 14.50 9.43 1.43
N TYR A 96 14.77 9.45 2.74
CA TYR A 96 15.21 10.67 3.43
C TYR A 96 16.73 10.71 3.44
N HIS A 97 17.30 11.80 2.93
CA HIS A 97 18.74 12.01 2.90
C HIS A 97 19.04 13.47 3.30
N GLY A 98 19.29 13.67 4.58
CA GLY A 98 19.49 14.99 5.11
C GLY A 98 18.24 15.88 5.00
N PRO A 99 18.35 17.10 4.46
CA PRO A 99 17.19 17.95 4.25
C PRO A 99 16.34 17.51 3.06
N GLY A 100 16.83 16.57 2.24
CA GLY A 100 16.16 16.13 1.03
C GLY A 100 15.29 14.90 1.21
N THR A 101 14.30 14.77 0.33
CA THR A 101 13.44 13.58 0.24
C THR A 101 13.30 13.19 -1.22
N LEU A 102 13.52 11.92 -1.51
CA LEU A 102 13.37 11.35 -2.83
C LEU A 102 12.26 10.29 -2.78
N CYS A 103 11.24 10.44 -3.62
CA CYS A 103 10.14 9.50 -3.72
C CYS A 103 10.14 8.86 -5.10
N VAL A 104 10.11 7.53 -5.14
CA VAL A 104 10.00 6.77 -6.38
C VAL A 104 8.81 5.81 -6.23
N ASN A 105 7.76 6.07 -6.98
CA ASN A 105 6.53 5.29 -6.94
C ASN A 105 6.48 4.34 -8.14
N ALA A 106 6.28 3.07 -7.87
CA ALA A 106 6.06 2.07 -8.91
C ALA A 106 4.64 2.19 -9.48
N ARG A 107 4.44 1.68 -10.69
CA ARG A 107 3.15 1.72 -11.38
C ARG A 107 2.11 0.80 -10.76
N GLY A 108 2.53 -0.38 -10.33
CA GLY A 108 1.63 -1.43 -9.90
C GLY A 108 1.05 -2.23 -11.06
N PRO A 109 0.24 -3.25 -10.76
CA PRO A 109 -0.39 -4.09 -11.76
C PRO A 109 -1.52 -3.36 -12.48
N GLU A 110 -1.84 -3.83 -13.69
CA GLU A 110 -2.98 -3.32 -14.45
C GLU A 110 -4.26 -4.09 -14.09
N ALA A 111 -5.38 -3.36 -14.02
CA ALA A 111 -6.69 -3.97 -13.89
C ALA A 111 -7.26 -4.21 -15.27
N ASP A 112 -7.39 -5.47 -15.66
CA ASP A 112 -8.01 -5.83 -16.94
C ASP A 112 -9.54 -5.72 -16.88
N ALA A 113 -10.21 -6.02 -18.01
CA ALA A 113 -11.66 -5.94 -18.10
C ALA A 113 -12.35 -6.89 -17.12
N ALA A 114 -11.80 -8.07 -16.88
CA ALA A 114 -12.38 -9.05 -15.94
C ALA A 114 -12.32 -8.53 -14.51
N VAL A 115 -11.21 -7.92 -14.12
CA VAL A 115 -11.07 -7.29 -12.79
C VAL A 115 -12.05 -6.15 -12.62
N CYS A 116 -12.19 -5.30 -13.65
CA CYS A 116 -13.14 -4.20 -13.61
C CYS A 116 -14.59 -4.70 -13.47
N GLN A 117 -14.95 -5.78 -14.15
CA GLN A 117 -16.28 -6.37 -14.03
C GLN A 117 -16.51 -6.92 -12.62
N THR A 118 -15.51 -7.59 -12.04
CA THR A 118 -15.59 -8.07 -10.66
C THR A 118 -15.84 -6.93 -9.68
N LEU A 119 -15.15 -5.81 -9.85
CA LEU A 119 -15.35 -4.62 -9.02
C LEU A 119 -16.78 -4.07 -9.15
N LEU A 120 -17.29 -3.97 -10.38
CA LEU A 120 -18.65 -3.49 -10.61
C LEU A 120 -19.68 -4.41 -9.94
N ASP A 121 -19.47 -5.71 -10.00
CA ASP A 121 -20.38 -6.70 -9.40
C ASP A 121 -20.39 -6.63 -7.86
N LEU A 122 -19.30 -6.17 -7.26
CA LEU A 122 -19.19 -5.98 -5.81
C LEU A 122 -19.81 -4.67 -5.32
N MET A 123 -20.02 -3.76 -6.21
CA MET A 123 -20.57 -2.45 -5.91
C MET A 123 -22.06 -2.41 -6.25
#